data_bac9d4c202fcd477876b361a825ee6c8
#
_entry.id   bac9d4c202fcd477876b361a825ee6c8
#
_cell.length_a   1.000
_cell.length_b   1.000
_cell.length_c   1.000
_cell.angle_alpha   90.00
_cell.angle_beta   90.00
_cell.angle_gamma   90.00
#
_symmetry.space_group_name_H-M   'P 1'
#
loop_
_entity.id
_entity.type
_entity.pdbx_description
1 polymer ?
#
loop_
_entity_poly.entity_id
_entity_poly.type
_entity_poly.pdbx_seq_one_letter_code
_entity_poly.pdbx_strand_id
1 'polypeptide(L)'
;DVCTEYYKHGQAAIIELLRPDVEAAIKRVESLTGRKFGDKELPLLVSVRSGARASMPGMMDTILNLGMNDEAVEAVAQLSGNPRFAWDSYRRFVQMYGDVVLGMKPVSKEDQDPFEVIIDELKEERGVQNDTDLTTDDLKVLVAKFKAAVKEQTGSDFPVSPWEQLWGAVCAVFGSWMNERAILYRKLN
;
A
#
# COMPACT_ATOMS: atom_id res chain seq x y z
N ASP A 1 -25.48 4.51 -1.11
CA ASP A 1 -24.34 4.09 -0.31
C ASP A 1 -23.07 4.68 -0.91
N VAL A 2 -21.96 4.72 -0.15
CA VAL A 2 -20.70 5.36 -0.55
C VAL A 2 -20.10 4.76 -1.82
N CYS A 3 -20.23 3.45 -2.03
CA CYS A 3 -19.78 2.83 -3.29
C CYS A 3 -20.55 3.35 -4.49
N THR A 4 -21.87 3.57 -4.36
CA THR A 4 -22.69 4.14 -5.43
C THR A 4 -22.24 5.55 -5.78
N GLU A 5 -21.92 6.35 -4.77
CA GLU A 5 -21.42 7.71 -4.99
C GLU A 5 -20.04 7.72 -5.66
N TYR A 6 -19.16 6.78 -5.27
CA TYR A 6 -17.85 6.61 -5.92
C TYR A 6 -17.98 6.38 -7.43
N TYR A 7 -18.88 5.47 -7.85
CA TYR A 7 -19.05 5.15 -9.27
C TYR A 7 -19.84 6.20 -10.06
N LYS A 8 -20.64 7.04 -9.39
CA LYS A 8 -21.37 8.14 -10.02
C LYS A 8 -20.54 9.41 -10.17
N HIS A 9 -19.76 9.75 -9.16
CA HIS A 9 -19.14 11.07 -9.02
C HIS A 9 -17.61 11.04 -9.02
N GLY A 10 -17.00 9.85 -8.97
CA GLY A 10 -15.55 9.67 -9.03
C GLY A 10 -14.83 9.89 -7.71
N GLN A 11 -13.50 9.75 -7.77
CA GLN A 11 -12.63 9.73 -6.59
C GLN A 11 -12.65 11.03 -5.80
N ALA A 12 -12.56 12.17 -6.47
CA ALA A 12 -12.51 13.49 -5.81
C ALA A 12 -13.73 13.77 -4.93
N ALA A 13 -14.92 13.45 -5.42
CA ALA A 13 -16.16 13.64 -4.67
C ALA A 13 -16.24 12.76 -3.43
N ILE A 14 -15.73 11.52 -3.51
CA ILE A 14 -15.69 10.62 -2.36
C ILE A 14 -14.68 11.07 -1.33
N ILE A 15 -13.51 11.54 -1.74
CA ILE A 15 -12.52 12.10 -0.83
C ILE A 15 -13.12 13.27 -0.04
N GLU A 16 -13.80 14.19 -0.70
CA GLU A 16 -14.46 15.33 -0.03
C GLU A 16 -15.56 14.87 0.93
N LEU A 17 -16.38 13.92 0.51
CA LEU A 17 -17.47 13.37 1.32
C LEU A 17 -16.96 12.70 2.61
N LEU A 18 -15.90 11.90 2.51
CA LEU A 18 -15.39 11.09 3.62
C LEU A 18 -14.34 11.81 4.46
N ARG A 19 -13.74 12.88 3.98
CA ARG A 19 -12.63 13.57 4.65
C ARG A 19 -12.90 13.89 6.11
N PRO A 20 -14.01 14.50 6.52
CA PRO A 20 -14.26 14.84 7.92
C PRO A 20 -14.28 13.61 8.82
N ASP A 21 -14.93 12.54 8.38
CA ASP A 21 -15.08 11.30 9.15
C ASP A 21 -13.75 10.55 9.27
N VAL A 22 -12.98 10.47 8.19
CA VAL A 22 -11.67 9.81 8.17
C VAL A 22 -10.66 10.57 9.01
N GLU A 23 -10.61 11.89 8.91
CA GLU A 23 -9.73 12.71 9.75
C GLU A 23 -10.08 12.59 11.24
N ALA A 24 -11.38 12.59 11.58
CA ALA A 24 -11.82 12.38 12.96
C ALA A 24 -11.46 10.98 13.47
N ALA A 25 -11.61 9.95 12.62
CA ALA A 25 -11.24 8.58 12.97
C ALA A 25 -9.73 8.43 13.20
N ILE A 26 -8.89 9.00 12.33
CA ILE A 26 -7.43 9.00 12.50
C ILE A 26 -7.03 9.69 13.80
N LYS A 27 -7.57 10.89 14.10
CA LYS A 27 -7.31 11.61 15.36
C LYS A 27 -7.70 10.78 16.59
N ARG A 28 -8.79 10.03 16.50
CA ARG A 28 -9.20 9.14 17.59
C ARG A 28 -8.19 8.00 17.79
N VAL A 29 -7.71 7.38 16.70
CA VAL A 29 -6.70 6.32 16.78
C VAL A 29 -5.38 6.88 17.33
N GLU A 30 -4.95 8.05 16.87
CA GLU A 30 -3.77 8.74 17.39
C GLU A 30 -3.87 8.95 18.91
N SER A 31 -5.02 9.42 19.36
CA SER A 31 -5.29 9.65 20.80
C SER A 31 -5.23 8.37 21.63
N LEU A 32 -5.71 7.25 21.08
CA LEU A 32 -5.72 5.95 21.75
C LEU A 32 -4.36 5.26 21.76
N THR A 33 -3.56 5.46 20.73
CA THR A 33 -2.27 4.76 20.54
C THR A 33 -1.07 5.58 21.02
N GLY A 34 -1.22 6.89 21.19
CA GLY A 34 -0.12 7.81 21.43
C GLY A 34 0.82 8.00 20.21
N ARG A 35 0.43 7.48 19.04
CA ARG A 35 1.16 7.62 17.78
C ARG A 35 0.49 8.64 16.88
N LYS A 36 1.21 9.19 15.91
CA LYS A 36 0.64 10.16 14.97
C LYS A 36 0.83 9.71 13.53
N PHE A 37 -0.18 9.93 12.72
CA PHE A 37 -0.14 9.63 11.30
C PHE A 37 0.74 10.66 10.58
N GLY A 38 1.86 10.19 10.00
CA GLY A 38 2.86 11.04 9.39
C GLY A 38 3.94 11.60 10.34
N ASP A 39 3.96 11.16 11.59
CA ASP A 39 5.02 11.52 12.54
C ASP A 39 6.33 10.79 12.21
N LYS A 40 7.45 11.47 12.45
CA LYS A 40 8.79 10.97 12.14
C LYS A 40 9.41 10.14 13.26
N GLU A 41 8.91 10.28 14.48
CA GLU A 41 9.46 9.61 15.68
C GLU A 41 8.56 8.47 16.15
N LEU A 42 7.25 8.69 16.17
CA LEU A 42 6.24 7.74 16.60
C LEU A 42 5.16 7.57 15.52
N PRO A 43 5.51 7.03 14.33
CA PRO A 43 4.59 6.93 13.22
C PRO A 43 3.43 5.99 13.54
N LEU A 44 2.21 6.46 13.25
CA LEU A 44 1.03 5.62 13.16
C LEU A 44 0.98 5.03 11.75
N LEU A 45 1.01 3.71 11.64
CA LEU A 45 0.76 3.02 10.38
C LEU A 45 -0.66 2.46 10.41
N VAL A 46 -1.39 2.65 9.32
CA VAL A 46 -2.76 2.17 9.19
C VAL A 46 -2.92 1.26 7.97
N SER A 47 -4.03 0.54 7.94
CA SER A 47 -4.39 -0.31 6.80
C SER A 47 -5.78 0.05 6.30
N VAL A 48 -5.99 -0.04 5.00
CA VAL A 48 -7.30 0.13 4.37
C VAL A 48 -7.74 -1.19 3.79
N ARG A 49 -8.94 -1.62 4.14
CA ARG A 49 -9.56 -2.83 3.61
C ARG A 49 -11.06 -2.65 3.47
N SER A 50 -11.70 -3.52 2.72
CA SER A 50 -13.15 -3.58 2.65
C SER A 50 -13.77 -3.88 4.03
N GLY A 51 -14.79 -3.10 4.38
CA GLY A 51 -15.68 -3.33 5.52
C GLY A 51 -17.07 -3.79 5.10
N ALA A 52 -17.19 -4.48 3.96
CA ALA A 52 -18.45 -4.99 3.45
C ALA A 52 -19.15 -5.91 4.47
N ARG A 53 -20.50 -5.84 4.52
CA ARG A 53 -21.33 -6.64 5.44
C ARG A 53 -21.09 -8.14 5.28
N ALA A 54 -20.93 -8.61 4.04
CA ALA A 54 -20.52 -9.97 3.76
C ALA A 54 -19.00 -10.04 3.68
N SER A 55 -18.39 -10.99 4.38
CA SER A 55 -16.95 -11.24 4.25
C SER A 55 -16.67 -11.79 2.86
N MET A 56 -15.77 -11.13 2.12
CA MET A 56 -15.35 -11.52 0.77
C MET A 56 -13.82 -11.69 0.73
N PRO A 57 -13.27 -12.73 1.36
CA PRO A 57 -11.82 -12.93 1.43
C PRO A 57 -11.20 -13.04 0.03
N GLY A 58 -10.15 -12.25 -0.24
CA GLY A 58 -9.45 -12.26 -1.53
C GLY A 58 -10.23 -11.71 -2.72
N MET A 59 -11.43 -11.13 -2.50
CA MET A 59 -12.25 -10.55 -3.56
C MET A 59 -12.01 -9.06 -3.74
N MET A 60 -11.72 -8.38 -2.64
CA MET A 60 -11.41 -6.93 -2.62
C MET A 60 -10.00 -6.71 -2.08
N ASP A 61 -9.43 -5.60 -2.47
CA ASP A 61 -8.05 -5.27 -2.13
C ASP A 61 -7.89 -4.84 -0.67
N THR A 62 -6.70 -5.04 -0.14
CA THR A 62 -6.26 -4.57 1.17
C THR A 62 -4.89 -3.95 1.03
N ILE A 63 -4.70 -2.77 1.57
CA ILE A 63 -3.42 -2.07 1.56
C ILE A 63 -2.96 -1.91 3.00
N LEU A 64 -1.74 -2.40 3.30
CA LEU A 64 -1.15 -2.40 4.62
C LEU A 64 -0.08 -1.29 4.73
N ASN A 65 0.26 -0.90 5.95
CA ASN A 65 1.39 -0.03 6.28
C ASN A 65 1.33 1.38 5.64
N LEU A 66 0.13 1.91 5.42
CA LEU A 66 -0.03 3.29 5.00
C LEU A 66 0.55 4.26 6.04
N GLY A 67 1.28 5.23 5.59
CA GLY A 67 2.09 6.12 6.43
C GLY A 67 3.58 5.78 6.39
N MET A 68 3.96 4.65 5.79
CA MET A 68 5.35 4.28 5.59
C MET A 68 6.00 5.16 4.49
N ASN A 69 7.13 5.76 4.82
CA ASN A 69 7.98 6.54 3.91
C ASN A 69 9.43 6.49 4.41
N ASP A 70 10.33 7.24 3.77
CA ASP A 70 11.77 7.19 4.09
C ASP A 70 12.08 7.64 5.53
N GLU A 71 11.26 8.51 6.12
CA GLU A 71 11.42 8.96 7.50
C GLU A 71 10.78 7.96 8.49
N ALA A 72 9.58 7.51 8.19
CA ALA A 72 8.85 6.57 9.03
C ALA A 72 9.55 5.20 9.15
N VAL A 73 10.21 4.72 8.08
CA VAL A 73 10.92 3.43 8.12
C VAL A 73 12.07 3.46 9.12
N GLU A 74 12.79 4.57 9.24
CA GLU A 74 13.89 4.71 10.21
C GLU A 74 13.36 4.70 11.65
N ALA A 75 12.24 5.37 11.90
CA ALA A 75 11.57 5.32 13.19
C ALA A 75 11.09 3.90 13.54
N VAL A 76 10.48 3.18 12.58
CA VAL A 76 10.07 1.79 12.77
C VAL A 76 11.29 0.90 13.05
N ALA A 77 12.41 1.11 12.36
CA ALA A 77 13.65 0.39 12.61
C ALA A 77 14.17 0.58 14.04
N GLN A 78 14.15 1.81 14.52
CA GLN A 78 14.57 2.14 15.90
C GLN A 78 13.62 1.55 16.93
N LEU A 79 12.31 1.75 16.76
CA LEU A 79 11.28 1.29 17.70
C LEU A 79 11.20 -0.23 17.78
N SER A 80 11.42 -0.94 16.69
CA SER A 80 11.42 -2.42 16.65
C SER A 80 12.75 -3.04 17.07
N GLY A 81 13.83 -2.27 17.04
CA GLY A 81 15.19 -2.79 17.16
C GLY A 81 15.59 -3.72 16.01
N ASN A 82 14.86 -3.71 14.91
CA ASN A 82 15.07 -4.59 13.76
C ASN A 82 14.98 -3.80 12.43
N PRO A 83 16.10 -3.22 11.99
CA PRO A 83 16.14 -2.46 10.73
C PRO A 83 15.74 -3.29 9.51
N ARG A 84 16.12 -4.58 9.49
CA ARG A 84 15.75 -5.45 8.36
C ARG A 84 14.24 -5.63 8.25
N PHE A 85 13.55 -5.85 9.37
CA PHE A 85 12.09 -5.93 9.41
C PHE A 85 11.42 -4.64 8.90
N ALA A 86 11.91 -3.49 9.34
CA ALA A 86 11.36 -2.19 8.94
C ALA A 86 11.50 -1.98 7.43
N TRP A 87 12.70 -2.23 6.86
CA TRP A 87 12.94 -2.04 5.44
C TRP A 87 12.26 -3.09 4.57
N ASP A 88 12.10 -4.35 5.02
CA ASP A 88 11.29 -5.36 4.31
C ASP A 88 9.80 -4.97 4.33
N SER A 89 9.31 -4.43 5.44
CA SER A 89 7.93 -3.90 5.51
C SER A 89 7.72 -2.74 4.55
N TYR A 90 8.70 -1.85 4.40
CA TYR A 90 8.65 -0.74 3.45
C TYR A 90 8.71 -1.23 2.00
N ARG A 91 9.63 -2.15 1.69
CA ARG A 91 9.71 -2.77 0.37
C ARG A 91 8.37 -3.39 -0.04
N ARG A 92 7.76 -4.19 0.84
CA ARG A 92 6.45 -4.82 0.61
C ARG A 92 5.33 -3.79 0.46
N PHE A 93 5.39 -2.69 1.21
CA PHE A 93 4.41 -1.61 1.08
C PHE A 93 4.51 -0.94 -0.29
N VAL A 94 5.71 -0.61 -0.77
CA VAL A 94 5.89 0.02 -2.09
C VAL A 94 5.40 -0.90 -3.20
N GLN A 95 5.73 -2.21 -3.15
CA GLN A 95 5.24 -3.21 -4.09
C GLN A 95 3.72 -3.28 -4.08
N MET A 96 3.11 -3.52 -2.92
CA MET A 96 1.66 -3.64 -2.79
C MET A 96 0.92 -2.37 -3.25
N TYR A 97 1.43 -1.19 -2.89
CA TYR A 97 0.85 0.08 -3.31
C TYR A 97 0.98 0.28 -4.83
N GLY A 98 2.12 -0.05 -5.39
CA GLY A 98 2.35 -0.04 -6.83
C GLY A 98 1.38 -0.94 -7.59
N ASP A 99 1.22 -2.17 -7.13
CA ASP A 99 0.34 -3.16 -7.76
C ASP A 99 -1.14 -2.77 -7.67
N VAL A 100 -1.59 -2.38 -6.47
CA VAL A 100 -3.02 -2.22 -6.17
C VAL A 100 -3.51 -0.80 -6.45
N VAL A 101 -2.76 0.21 -6.03
CA VAL A 101 -3.20 1.61 -6.12
C VAL A 101 -2.77 2.24 -7.43
N LEU A 102 -1.55 1.96 -7.88
CA LEU A 102 -0.99 2.54 -9.10
C LEU A 102 -1.20 1.67 -10.34
N GLY A 103 -1.78 0.47 -10.17
CA GLY A 103 -2.17 -0.40 -11.28
C GLY A 103 -1.00 -1.06 -12.01
N MET A 104 0.14 -1.25 -11.35
CA MET A 104 1.34 -1.85 -11.95
C MET A 104 1.30 -3.38 -12.00
N LYS A 105 0.28 -3.99 -11.39
CA LYS A 105 0.10 -5.44 -11.41
C LYS A 105 -0.06 -5.96 -12.84
N PRO A 106 0.60 -7.06 -13.19
CA PRO A 106 0.44 -7.69 -14.51
C PRO A 106 -1.02 -7.95 -14.87
N VAL A 107 -1.42 -7.60 -16.07
CA VAL A 107 -2.79 -7.80 -16.57
C VAL A 107 -2.98 -9.22 -17.08
N SER A 108 -1.95 -9.80 -17.70
CA SER A 108 -1.96 -11.15 -18.23
C SER A 108 -0.96 -12.04 -17.48
N LYS A 109 -1.11 -13.37 -17.63
CA LYS A 109 -0.16 -14.35 -17.06
C LYS A 109 1.20 -14.36 -17.81
N GLU A 110 1.26 -13.74 -18.96
CA GLU A 110 2.46 -13.65 -19.78
C GLU A 110 3.29 -12.40 -19.43
N ASP A 111 2.67 -11.42 -18.78
CA ASP A 111 3.34 -10.21 -18.30
C ASP A 111 4.14 -10.52 -17.03
N GLN A 112 5.36 -10.05 -16.97
CA GLN A 112 6.17 -10.16 -15.76
C GLN A 112 5.82 -9.04 -14.78
N ASP A 113 5.75 -9.38 -13.50
CA ASP A 113 5.63 -8.40 -12.43
C ASP A 113 6.94 -7.60 -12.34
N PRO A 114 6.92 -6.28 -12.56
CA PRO A 114 8.13 -5.47 -12.58
C PRO A 114 8.89 -5.50 -11.25
N PHE A 115 8.18 -5.65 -10.15
CA PHE A 115 8.79 -5.72 -8.82
C PHE A 115 9.47 -7.07 -8.59
N GLU A 116 8.85 -8.17 -9.01
CA GLU A 116 9.45 -9.50 -8.92
C GLU A 116 10.71 -9.63 -9.78
N VAL A 117 10.71 -9.03 -10.98
CA VAL A 117 11.90 -8.96 -11.83
C VAL A 117 13.06 -8.27 -11.10
N ILE A 118 12.79 -7.11 -10.49
CA ILE A 118 13.82 -6.35 -9.75
C ILE A 118 14.35 -7.14 -8.54
N ILE A 119 13.48 -7.89 -7.83
CA ILE A 119 13.87 -8.74 -6.72
C ILE A 119 14.80 -9.85 -7.21
N ASP A 120 14.41 -10.54 -8.28
CA ASP A 120 15.15 -11.68 -8.81
C ASP A 120 16.52 -11.25 -9.35
N GLU A 121 16.60 -10.13 -10.07
CA GLU A 121 17.86 -9.53 -10.50
C GLU A 121 18.81 -9.24 -9.32
N LEU A 122 18.27 -8.65 -8.25
CA LEU A 122 19.12 -8.37 -7.07
C LEU A 122 19.55 -9.64 -6.36
N LYS A 123 18.69 -10.65 -6.27
CA LYS A 123 19.07 -11.96 -5.72
C LYS A 123 20.21 -12.62 -6.52
N GLU A 124 20.13 -12.55 -7.85
CA GLU A 124 21.22 -13.01 -8.71
C GLU A 124 22.52 -12.24 -8.48
N GLU A 125 22.47 -10.92 -8.44
CA GLU A 125 23.65 -10.08 -8.15
C GLU A 125 24.31 -10.42 -6.80
N ARG A 126 23.53 -10.81 -5.80
CA ARG A 126 24.00 -11.16 -4.45
C ARG A 126 24.32 -12.64 -4.28
N GLY A 127 23.96 -13.49 -5.23
CA GLY A 127 24.16 -14.94 -5.15
C GLY A 127 23.30 -15.60 -4.07
N VAL A 128 22.12 -15.04 -3.76
CA VAL A 128 21.16 -15.57 -2.78
C VAL A 128 19.90 -16.09 -3.47
N GLN A 129 19.17 -16.98 -2.79
CA GLN A 129 17.98 -17.61 -3.38
C GLN A 129 16.66 -17.09 -2.80
N ASN A 130 16.67 -16.75 -1.52
CA ASN A 130 15.44 -16.35 -0.82
C ASN A 130 15.46 -14.87 -0.49
N ASP A 131 14.29 -14.23 -0.48
CA ASP A 131 14.14 -12.83 -0.02
C ASP A 131 14.63 -12.65 1.42
N THR A 132 14.54 -13.71 2.24
CA THR A 132 15.02 -13.71 3.61
C THR A 132 16.52 -13.58 3.76
N ASP A 133 17.28 -13.89 2.71
CA ASP A 133 18.73 -13.84 2.69
C ASP A 133 19.26 -12.44 2.34
N LEU A 134 18.38 -11.56 1.84
CA LEU A 134 18.69 -10.16 1.54
C LEU A 134 18.96 -9.38 2.84
N THR A 135 20.02 -8.58 2.82
CA THR A 135 20.40 -7.71 3.94
C THR A 135 19.52 -6.45 4.02
N THR A 136 19.65 -5.70 5.11
CA THR A 136 19.00 -4.39 5.25
C THR A 136 19.39 -3.43 4.12
N ASP A 137 20.66 -3.43 3.72
CA ASP A 137 21.14 -2.57 2.65
C ASP A 137 20.60 -2.99 1.28
N ASP A 138 20.47 -4.29 1.04
CA ASP A 138 19.82 -4.79 -0.18
C ASP A 138 18.34 -4.39 -0.23
N LEU A 139 17.63 -4.43 0.89
CA LEU A 139 16.24 -3.96 0.96
C LEU A 139 16.10 -2.45 0.70
N LYS A 140 17.07 -1.64 1.15
CA LYS A 140 17.13 -0.21 0.79
C LYS A 140 17.31 -0.02 -0.71
N VAL A 141 18.17 -0.81 -1.33
CA VAL A 141 18.36 -0.80 -2.79
C VAL A 141 17.07 -1.20 -3.51
N LEU A 142 16.36 -2.23 -3.04
CA LEU A 142 15.06 -2.62 -3.61
C LEU A 142 14.03 -1.49 -3.52
N VAL A 143 13.89 -0.84 -2.37
CA VAL A 143 12.95 0.30 -2.22
C VAL A 143 13.26 1.41 -3.22
N ALA A 144 14.55 1.74 -3.42
CA ALA A 144 14.95 2.75 -4.38
C ALA A 144 14.64 2.33 -5.83
N LYS A 145 14.97 1.09 -6.21
CA LYS A 145 14.66 0.52 -7.54
C LYS A 145 13.14 0.46 -7.79
N PHE A 146 12.34 0.09 -6.79
CA PHE A 146 10.87 0.05 -6.88
C PHE A 146 10.27 1.43 -7.12
N LYS A 147 10.73 2.44 -6.38
CA LYS A 147 10.29 3.83 -6.60
C LYS A 147 10.67 4.33 -7.99
N ALA A 148 11.85 3.97 -8.50
CA ALA A 148 12.26 4.30 -9.85
C ALA A 148 11.35 3.64 -10.90
N ALA A 149 11.01 2.35 -10.71
CA ALA A 149 10.08 1.64 -11.58
C ALA A 149 8.67 2.26 -11.55
N VAL A 150 8.19 2.67 -10.37
CA VAL A 150 6.93 3.43 -10.25
C VAL A 150 6.97 4.70 -11.09
N LYS A 151 8.03 5.49 -10.97
CA LYS A 151 8.18 6.73 -11.73
C LYS A 151 8.25 6.49 -13.23
N GLU A 152 8.96 5.46 -13.65
CA GLU A 152 9.09 5.10 -15.07
C GLU A 152 7.74 4.70 -15.67
N GLN A 153 6.96 3.86 -14.98
CA GLN A 153 5.70 3.34 -15.50
C GLN A 153 4.54 4.32 -15.36
N THR A 154 4.48 5.09 -14.29
CA THR A 154 3.36 6.00 -14.00
C THR A 154 3.61 7.45 -14.40
N GLY A 155 4.87 7.83 -14.63
CA GLY A 155 5.29 9.21 -14.87
C GLY A 155 5.32 10.07 -13.60
N SER A 156 5.00 9.52 -12.43
CA SER A 156 4.92 10.23 -11.15
C SER A 156 5.79 9.56 -10.08
N ASP A 157 6.29 10.36 -9.14
CA ASP A 157 7.02 9.80 -8.01
C ASP A 157 6.07 9.00 -7.10
N PHE A 158 6.62 7.98 -6.40
CA PHE A 158 5.88 7.26 -5.37
C PHE A 158 5.43 8.23 -4.26
N PRO A 159 4.15 8.21 -3.84
CA PRO A 159 3.62 9.17 -2.87
C PRO A 159 4.28 8.98 -1.49
N VAL A 160 4.90 10.03 -0.98
CA VAL A 160 5.56 10.05 0.34
C VAL A 160 4.66 10.63 1.44
N SER A 161 3.61 11.36 1.07
CA SER A 161 2.63 11.89 2.01
C SER A 161 1.72 10.79 2.54
N PRO A 162 1.64 10.56 3.86
CA PRO A 162 0.74 9.56 4.44
C PRO A 162 -0.73 9.76 4.05
N TRP A 163 -1.18 10.99 3.98
CA TRP A 163 -2.55 11.30 3.57
C TRP A 163 -2.82 11.02 2.10
N GLU A 164 -1.86 11.30 1.22
CA GLU A 164 -1.97 10.94 -0.20
C GLU A 164 -2.03 9.43 -0.37
N GLN A 165 -1.16 8.68 0.33
CA GLN A 165 -1.18 7.22 0.37
C GLN A 165 -2.54 6.70 0.87
N LEU A 166 -3.08 7.27 1.94
CA LEU A 166 -4.36 6.86 2.53
C LEU A 166 -5.50 7.05 1.54
N TRP A 167 -5.61 8.21 0.91
CA TRP A 167 -6.68 8.49 -0.05
C TRP A 167 -6.57 7.65 -1.32
N GLY A 168 -5.35 7.42 -1.82
CA GLY A 168 -5.13 6.49 -2.91
C GLY A 168 -5.62 5.08 -2.58
N ALA A 169 -5.27 4.58 -1.39
CA ALA A 169 -5.70 3.27 -0.91
C ALA A 169 -7.23 3.17 -0.72
N VAL A 170 -7.85 4.19 -0.14
CA VAL A 170 -9.32 4.24 0.01
C VAL A 170 -10.01 4.16 -1.35
N CYS A 171 -9.57 4.94 -2.32
CA CYS A 171 -10.11 4.92 -3.67
C CYS A 171 -9.88 3.56 -4.36
N ALA A 172 -8.72 2.95 -4.20
CA ALA A 172 -8.43 1.63 -4.77
C ALA A 172 -9.35 0.54 -4.19
N VAL A 173 -9.59 0.56 -2.87
CA VAL A 173 -10.52 -0.39 -2.23
C VAL A 173 -11.95 -0.18 -2.74
N PHE A 174 -12.43 1.04 -2.90
CA PHE A 174 -13.74 1.27 -3.53
C PHE A 174 -13.76 0.79 -4.98
N GLY A 175 -12.69 1.03 -5.75
CA GLY A 175 -12.55 0.52 -7.12
C GLY A 175 -12.60 -1.01 -7.20
N SER A 176 -12.04 -1.71 -6.22
CA SER A 176 -12.02 -3.17 -6.19
C SER A 176 -13.41 -3.82 -5.99
N TRP A 177 -14.45 -3.04 -5.61
CA TRP A 177 -15.84 -3.51 -5.56
C TRP A 177 -16.35 -4.06 -6.91
N MET A 178 -15.81 -3.56 -8.02
CA MET A 178 -16.16 -3.98 -9.37
C MET A 178 -15.17 -4.98 -9.98
N ASN A 179 -14.23 -5.51 -9.20
CA ASN A 179 -13.39 -6.62 -9.63
C ASN A 179 -14.26 -7.84 -9.97
N GLU A 180 -13.89 -8.59 -11.01
CA GLU A 180 -14.66 -9.75 -11.49
C GLU A 180 -14.97 -10.74 -10.38
N ARG A 181 -14.00 -11.04 -9.52
CA ARG A 181 -14.17 -11.92 -8.36
C ARG A 181 -15.23 -11.40 -7.39
N ALA A 182 -15.23 -10.10 -7.10
CA ALA A 182 -16.20 -9.48 -6.20
C ALA A 182 -17.59 -9.47 -6.81
N ILE A 183 -17.71 -9.24 -8.12
CA ILE A 183 -18.98 -9.32 -8.87
C ILE A 183 -19.53 -10.74 -8.84
N LEU A 184 -18.67 -11.72 -9.16
CA LEU A 184 -19.07 -13.13 -9.18
C LEU A 184 -19.56 -13.59 -7.79
N TYR A 185 -18.83 -13.26 -6.74
CA TYR A 185 -19.21 -13.59 -5.36
C TYR A 185 -20.60 -13.04 -5.00
N ARG A 186 -20.87 -11.77 -5.32
CA ARG A 186 -22.18 -11.15 -5.06
C ARG A 186 -23.33 -11.73 -5.88
N LYS A 187 -23.04 -12.35 -7.03
CA LYS A 187 -24.05 -13.03 -7.83
C LYS A 187 -24.40 -14.43 -7.31
N LEU A 188 -23.48 -15.05 -6.57
CA LEU A 188 -23.62 -16.41 -6.07
C LEU A 188 -24.17 -16.45 -4.62
N ASN A 189 -24.13 -15.33 -3.91
CA ASN A 189 -24.58 -15.16 -2.52
C ASN A 189 -25.52 -13.96 -2.37
#